data_38f674e7b8bd8f2897547ca35779e0b7
#
_entry.id   38f674e7b8bd8f2897547ca35779e0b7
#
_cell.length_a   1.000
_cell.length_b   1.000
_cell.length_c   1.000
_cell.angle_alpha   90.00
_cell.angle_beta   90.00
_cell.angle_gamma   90.00
#
_symmetry.space_group_name_H-M   'P 1'
#
loop_
_entity.id
_entity.type
_entity.pdbx_description
1 polymer ?
#
loop_
_entity_poly.entity_id
_entity_poly.type
_entity_poly.pdbx_seq_one_letter_code
_entity_poly.pdbx_strand_id
1 'polypeptide(L)'
;MKQHFSRTAPSTWISCLGILAVAGMFLHWWVTTPSIALPGRIAAGCSALLFIAVGLRFVPRWMQFWQAEQPPLPCPETGSEPPHMLPKLFIGLLAVNFAIIIAVYGLRCAAGHTGTFLEQLSFWTCTDSAHYLDIARDWYLSHGPMDRLVQLVFLPGYPIAIRLMQLLIPHPLYAAMTLSSLCFAGAGCVLYRLFRLDFPHRDALRAIRYLCILPGAFFFAAPMSESLFLLLCAGCLYCIRKNRWALGCLLGGYAAFTRSLGAVLLVPVCMELIAAFRQDPIAGKKTLPRRLACLLLIPAGSGAYCLINYQVSGDPFQFMLYQNEHWNQQLGYFFNTAAYQTQWAIHTAANDPHNFWGLWLPNLLWSFGALGLMAVAAPRIRPSFTAWFMAYFFIAIGATWLLSAPRYLVAFFPLPMALAICTRNQKIDLAATLLCLILSCGYLYAFVMRWQVW
;
A
#
# COMPACT_ATOMS: atom_id res chain seq x y z
N MET A 1 -16.99 -24.05 -33.83
CA MET A 1 -16.76 -24.78 -32.58
C MET A 1 -15.29 -25.15 -32.33
N LYS A 2 -14.46 -25.46 -33.32
CA LYS A 2 -13.02 -25.79 -33.10
C LYS A 2 -12.10 -24.61 -32.75
N GLN A 3 -12.43 -23.35 -33.02
CA GLN A 3 -11.60 -22.19 -32.67
C GLN A 3 -11.74 -21.72 -31.19
N HIS A 4 -12.83 -22.11 -30.51
CA HIS A 4 -13.01 -21.74 -29.08
C HIS A 4 -12.20 -22.62 -28.14
N PHE A 5 -11.91 -23.87 -28.48
CA PHE A 5 -11.19 -24.80 -27.61
C PHE A 5 -9.68 -24.56 -27.50
N SER A 6 -9.05 -23.94 -28.53
CA SER A 6 -7.60 -23.68 -28.53
C SER A 6 -7.20 -22.40 -27.72
N ARG A 7 -8.14 -21.51 -27.43
CA ARG A 7 -7.90 -20.21 -26.79
C ARG A 7 -7.98 -20.22 -25.26
N THR A 8 -8.66 -21.23 -24.69
CA THR A 8 -8.80 -21.38 -23.21
C THR A 8 -7.65 -22.14 -22.58
N ALA A 9 -6.93 -22.97 -23.33
CA ALA A 9 -5.87 -23.83 -22.82
C ALA A 9 -4.75 -23.09 -22.04
N PRO A 10 -4.15 -21.97 -22.53
CA PRO A 10 -3.06 -21.31 -21.82
C PRO A 10 -3.50 -20.69 -20.48
N SER A 11 -4.70 -20.06 -20.43
CA SER A 11 -5.22 -19.48 -19.19
C SER A 11 -5.51 -20.54 -18.13
N THR A 12 -6.01 -21.70 -18.57
CA THR A 12 -6.28 -22.83 -17.68
C THR A 12 -4.98 -23.38 -17.09
N TRP A 13 -3.96 -23.60 -17.92
CA TRP A 13 -2.66 -24.08 -17.45
C TRP A 13 -1.99 -23.12 -16.46
N ILE A 14 -1.96 -21.82 -16.75
CA ILE A 14 -1.40 -20.81 -15.85
C ILE A 14 -2.15 -20.79 -14.51
N SER A 15 -3.49 -20.87 -14.57
CA SER A 15 -4.32 -20.93 -13.37
C SER A 15 -4.04 -22.20 -12.55
N CYS A 16 -3.94 -23.35 -13.20
CA CYS A 16 -3.60 -24.62 -12.54
C CYS A 16 -2.23 -24.57 -11.86
N LEU A 17 -1.21 -24.04 -12.56
CA LEU A 17 0.13 -23.86 -11.98
C LEU A 17 0.11 -22.93 -10.76
N GLY A 18 -0.63 -21.82 -10.83
CA GLY A 18 -0.80 -20.91 -9.70
C GLY A 18 -1.49 -21.58 -8.49
N ILE A 19 -2.55 -22.34 -8.73
CA ILE A 19 -3.23 -23.12 -7.68
C ILE A 19 -2.28 -24.13 -7.07
N LEU A 20 -1.56 -24.91 -7.89
CA LEU A 20 -0.60 -25.92 -7.40
C LEU A 20 0.52 -25.27 -6.58
N ALA A 21 1.02 -24.12 -7.00
CA ALA A 21 2.05 -23.39 -6.24
C ALA A 21 1.54 -22.97 -4.86
N VAL A 22 0.36 -22.33 -4.79
CA VAL A 22 -0.23 -21.91 -3.50
C VAL A 22 -0.59 -23.13 -2.64
N ALA A 23 -1.16 -24.18 -3.23
CA ALA A 23 -1.49 -25.40 -2.52
C ALA A 23 -0.25 -26.12 -1.99
N GLY A 24 0.84 -26.18 -2.76
CA GLY A 24 2.12 -26.74 -2.33
C GLY A 24 2.73 -25.95 -1.15
N MET A 25 2.75 -24.62 -1.25
CA MET A 25 3.19 -23.77 -0.13
C MET A 25 2.32 -23.96 1.10
N PHE A 26 1.00 -24.05 0.94
CA PHE A 26 0.06 -24.27 2.03
C PHE A 26 0.25 -25.66 2.69
N LEU A 27 0.42 -26.69 1.89
CA LEU A 27 0.69 -28.05 2.40
C LEU A 27 2.02 -28.11 3.16
N HIS A 28 3.07 -27.50 2.63
CA HIS A 28 4.36 -27.39 3.32
C HIS A 28 4.20 -26.70 4.68
N TRP A 29 3.54 -25.54 4.70
CA TRP A 29 3.26 -24.83 5.94
C TRP A 29 2.41 -25.65 6.92
N TRP A 30 1.37 -26.35 6.44
CA TRP A 30 0.50 -27.19 7.27
C TRP A 30 1.25 -28.27 8.02
N VAL A 31 2.23 -28.89 7.35
CA VAL A 31 3.06 -29.94 7.94
C VAL A 31 4.12 -29.37 8.89
N THR A 32 4.70 -28.22 8.54
CA THR A 32 5.82 -27.62 9.31
C THR A 32 5.36 -26.79 10.51
N THR A 33 4.06 -26.49 10.64
CA THR A 33 3.50 -25.67 11.72
C THR A 33 2.40 -26.40 12.50
N PRO A 34 2.69 -27.52 13.19
CA PRO A 34 1.68 -28.32 13.90
C PRO A 34 1.06 -27.62 15.11
N SER A 35 1.71 -26.60 15.68
CA SER A 35 1.28 -25.86 16.86
C SER A 35 0.08 -24.93 16.64
N ILE A 36 -0.30 -24.68 15.39
CA ILE A 36 -1.43 -23.80 15.05
C ILE A 36 -2.76 -24.50 15.35
N ALA A 37 -3.59 -23.87 16.21
CA ALA A 37 -4.92 -24.37 16.55
C ALA A 37 -5.89 -24.34 15.36
N LEU A 38 -6.97 -25.13 15.43
CA LEU A 38 -7.94 -25.30 14.35
C LEU A 38 -8.50 -23.97 13.79
N PRO A 39 -8.90 -22.97 14.62
CA PRO A 39 -9.39 -21.68 14.08
C PRO A 39 -8.35 -20.97 13.22
N GLY A 40 -7.06 -20.98 13.63
CA GLY A 40 -5.97 -20.42 12.84
C GLY A 40 -5.76 -21.16 11.53
N ARG A 41 -5.86 -22.49 11.52
CA ARG A 41 -5.76 -23.31 10.30
C ARG A 41 -6.90 -23.03 9.32
N ILE A 42 -8.12 -22.83 9.83
CA ILE A 42 -9.28 -22.43 9.02
C ILE A 42 -9.02 -21.05 8.40
N ALA A 43 -8.58 -20.08 9.19
CA ALA A 43 -8.26 -18.74 8.70
C ALA A 43 -7.17 -18.76 7.63
N ALA A 44 -6.11 -19.55 7.80
CA ALA A 44 -5.08 -19.77 6.80
C ALA A 44 -5.66 -20.33 5.49
N GLY A 45 -6.50 -21.37 5.59
CA GLY A 45 -7.18 -21.97 4.43
C GLY A 45 -8.07 -20.97 3.70
N CYS A 46 -8.88 -20.20 4.43
CA CYS A 46 -9.72 -19.12 3.85
C CYS A 46 -8.87 -18.07 3.14
N SER A 47 -7.76 -17.64 3.75
CA SER A 47 -6.84 -16.66 3.16
C SER A 47 -6.21 -17.19 1.86
N ALA A 48 -5.74 -18.45 1.85
CA ALA A 48 -5.19 -19.09 0.66
C ALA A 48 -6.23 -19.23 -0.45
N LEU A 49 -7.46 -19.65 -0.12
CA LEU A 49 -8.56 -19.77 -1.09
C LEU A 49 -8.96 -18.43 -1.69
N LEU A 50 -9.03 -17.38 -0.90
CA LEU A 50 -9.32 -16.02 -1.39
C LEU A 50 -8.19 -15.52 -2.31
N PHE A 51 -6.93 -15.76 -1.98
CA PHE A 51 -5.80 -15.41 -2.83
C PHE A 51 -5.85 -16.17 -4.18
N ILE A 52 -6.16 -17.46 -4.14
CA ILE A 52 -6.40 -18.27 -5.35
C ILE A 52 -7.57 -17.67 -6.16
N ALA A 53 -8.65 -17.27 -5.51
CA ALA A 53 -9.80 -16.65 -6.19
C ALA A 53 -9.42 -15.34 -6.90
N VAL A 54 -8.54 -14.51 -6.32
CA VAL A 54 -7.97 -13.34 -7.01
C VAL A 54 -7.21 -13.78 -8.26
N GLY A 55 -6.34 -14.77 -8.16
CA GLY A 55 -5.54 -15.31 -9.26
C GLY A 55 -6.41 -15.88 -10.39
N LEU A 56 -7.43 -16.67 -10.05
CA LEU A 56 -8.38 -17.26 -11.01
C LEU A 56 -9.17 -16.19 -11.79
N ARG A 57 -9.43 -15.05 -11.19
CA ARG A 57 -10.10 -13.92 -11.85
C ARG A 57 -9.12 -13.01 -12.60
N PHE A 58 -7.88 -12.94 -12.14
CA PHE A 58 -6.81 -12.19 -12.79
C PHE A 58 -6.35 -12.82 -14.10
N VAL A 59 -6.05 -14.14 -14.11
CA VAL A 59 -5.42 -14.81 -15.26
C VAL A 59 -6.24 -14.69 -16.54
N PRO A 60 -7.55 -14.97 -16.59
CA PRO A 60 -8.35 -14.79 -17.80
C PRO A 60 -8.37 -13.34 -18.28
N ARG A 61 -8.45 -12.38 -17.33
CA ARG A 61 -8.44 -10.96 -17.66
C ARG A 61 -7.11 -10.51 -18.23
N TRP A 62 -6.00 -11.02 -17.70
CA TRP A 62 -4.66 -10.75 -18.22
C TRP A 62 -4.47 -11.35 -19.60
N MET A 63 -4.94 -12.57 -19.85
CA MET A 63 -4.87 -13.20 -21.16
C MET A 63 -5.66 -12.44 -22.21
N GLN A 64 -6.87 -11.97 -21.89
CA GLN A 64 -7.66 -11.11 -22.78
C GLN A 64 -6.91 -9.80 -23.10
N PHE A 65 -6.30 -9.20 -22.12
CA PHE A 65 -5.50 -7.98 -22.26
C PHE A 65 -4.22 -8.24 -23.09
N TRP A 66 -3.59 -9.40 -22.87
CA TRP A 66 -2.43 -9.85 -23.63
C TRP A 66 -2.74 -10.10 -25.10
N GLN A 67 -3.89 -10.66 -25.40
CA GLN A 67 -4.31 -10.99 -26.77
C GLN A 67 -4.79 -9.77 -27.58
N ALA A 68 -4.87 -8.61 -26.95
CA ALA A 68 -5.42 -7.38 -27.52
C ALA A 68 -6.87 -7.53 -28.05
N GLU A 69 -7.59 -8.57 -27.60
CA GLU A 69 -8.96 -8.90 -28.06
C GLU A 69 -10.04 -8.03 -27.42
N GLN A 70 -9.69 -7.28 -26.38
CA GLN A 70 -10.61 -6.31 -25.78
C GLN A 70 -9.96 -4.94 -25.72
N PRO A 71 -10.73 -3.89 -26.03
CA PRO A 71 -10.29 -2.55 -25.73
C PRO A 71 -9.88 -2.49 -24.25
N PRO A 72 -8.89 -1.68 -23.92
CA PRO A 72 -8.69 -1.27 -22.54
C PRO A 72 -10.07 -0.89 -22.00
N LEU A 73 -10.31 -1.20 -20.73
CA LEU A 73 -11.51 -0.83 -19.95
C LEU A 73 -12.33 0.28 -20.60
N PRO A 74 -13.66 0.24 -20.55
CA PRO A 74 -14.52 1.13 -21.31
C PRO A 74 -13.94 2.54 -21.32
N CYS A 75 -13.74 3.05 -22.54
CA CYS A 75 -13.17 4.37 -22.76
C CYS A 75 -13.90 5.33 -21.81
N PRO A 76 -13.19 6.06 -20.95
CA PRO A 76 -13.85 7.00 -20.06
C PRO A 76 -14.68 7.93 -20.95
N GLU A 77 -15.87 8.29 -20.48
CA GLU A 77 -16.61 9.39 -21.09
C GLU A 77 -15.60 10.48 -21.43
N THR A 78 -15.49 10.82 -22.72
CA THR A 78 -14.55 11.81 -23.25
C THR A 78 -14.93 13.23 -22.82
N GLY A 79 -15.33 13.38 -21.55
CA GLY A 79 -15.55 14.67 -20.91
C GLY A 79 -14.22 15.28 -20.51
N SER A 80 -14.00 16.52 -20.93
CA SER A 80 -12.93 17.35 -20.41
C SER A 80 -12.93 17.33 -18.87
N GLU A 81 -11.76 17.35 -18.26
CA GLU A 81 -11.63 17.53 -16.81
C GLU A 81 -12.38 18.80 -16.41
N PRO A 82 -13.29 18.76 -15.41
CA PRO A 82 -14.01 19.97 -14.99
C PRO A 82 -13.01 21.09 -14.64
N PRO A 83 -13.29 22.34 -15.02
CA PRO A 83 -12.39 23.44 -14.75
C PRO A 83 -12.12 23.54 -13.24
N HIS A 84 -10.88 23.80 -12.90
CA HIS A 84 -10.41 23.92 -11.50
C HIS A 84 -10.60 22.66 -10.64
N MET A 85 -10.78 21.46 -11.26
CA MET A 85 -10.96 20.22 -10.50
C MET A 85 -9.77 19.90 -9.60
N LEU A 86 -8.55 19.96 -10.14
CA LEU A 86 -7.36 19.62 -9.37
C LEU A 86 -7.08 20.58 -8.21
N PRO A 87 -7.13 21.93 -8.37
CA PRO A 87 -7.01 22.83 -7.24
C PRO A 87 -8.07 22.59 -6.16
N LYS A 88 -9.34 22.36 -6.53
CA LYS A 88 -10.40 22.05 -5.58
C LYS A 88 -10.12 20.74 -4.83
N LEU A 89 -9.67 19.72 -5.56
CA LEU A 89 -9.34 18.42 -4.99
C LEU A 89 -8.14 18.53 -4.03
N PHE A 90 -7.10 19.25 -4.44
CA PHE A 90 -5.90 19.47 -3.63
C PHE A 90 -6.24 20.17 -2.31
N ILE A 91 -6.98 21.29 -2.36
CA ILE A 91 -7.42 22.03 -1.17
C ILE A 91 -8.35 21.16 -0.31
N GLY A 92 -9.29 20.43 -0.93
CA GLY A 92 -10.18 19.53 -0.21
C GLY A 92 -9.45 18.43 0.56
N LEU A 93 -8.40 17.84 -0.03
CA LEU A 93 -7.59 16.81 0.62
C LEU A 93 -6.72 17.37 1.75
N LEU A 94 -6.18 18.59 1.59
CA LEU A 94 -5.53 19.30 2.69
C LEU A 94 -6.50 19.55 3.85
N ALA A 95 -7.73 19.98 3.53
CA ALA A 95 -8.77 20.21 4.53
C ALA A 95 -9.14 18.91 5.27
N VAL A 96 -9.20 17.76 4.58
CA VAL A 96 -9.43 16.44 5.20
C VAL A 96 -8.32 16.10 6.19
N ASN A 97 -7.05 16.24 5.81
CA ASN A 97 -5.93 15.97 6.72
C ASN A 97 -5.95 16.92 7.93
N PHE A 98 -6.23 18.20 7.71
CA PHE A 98 -6.35 19.16 8.80
C PHE A 98 -7.52 18.83 9.74
N ALA A 99 -8.66 18.40 9.20
CA ALA A 99 -9.80 17.95 10.00
C ALA A 99 -9.45 16.71 10.84
N ILE A 100 -8.66 15.78 10.32
CA ILE A 100 -8.15 14.63 11.09
C ILE A 100 -7.26 15.10 12.25
N ILE A 101 -6.35 16.03 12.02
CA ILE A 101 -5.46 16.59 13.06
C ILE A 101 -6.28 17.26 14.15
N ILE A 102 -7.30 18.07 13.78
CA ILE A 102 -8.23 18.69 14.73
C ILE A 102 -9.04 17.64 15.49
N ALA A 103 -9.53 16.60 14.82
CA ALA A 103 -10.28 15.53 15.47
C ALA A 103 -9.43 14.80 16.52
N VAL A 104 -8.17 14.53 16.22
CA VAL A 104 -7.21 13.96 17.19
C VAL A 104 -7.03 14.89 18.38
N TYR A 105 -6.84 16.19 18.15
CA TYR A 105 -6.74 17.19 19.22
C TYR A 105 -8.00 17.21 20.09
N GLY A 106 -9.20 17.27 19.49
CA GLY A 106 -10.46 17.26 20.21
C GLY A 106 -10.70 15.99 21.04
N LEU A 107 -10.36 14.81 20.47
CA LEU A 107 -10.43 13.54 21.22
C LEU A 107 -9.48 13.49 22.39
N ARG A 108 -8.27 14.04 22.25
CA ARG A 108 -7.30 14.14 23.36
C ARG A 108 -7.77 15.07 24.45
N CYS A 109 -8.33 16.23 24.11
CA CYS A 109 -8.94 17.14 25.08
C CYS A 109 -10.10 16.46 25.82
N ALA A 110 -10.97 15.74 25.09
CA ALA A 110 -12.05 14.97 25.69
C ALA A 110 -11.56 13.84 26.60
N ALA A 111 -10.39 13.29 26.33
CA ALA A 111 -9.71 12.30 27.18
C ALA A 111 -8.95 12.93 28.40
N GLY A 112 -9.09 14.25 28.61
CA GLY A 112 -8.49 14.96 29.77
C GLY A 112 -7.06 15.47 29.54
N HIS A 113 -6.50 15.36 28.33
CA HIS A 113 -5.21 15.94 28.04
C HIS A 113 -5.31 17.47 27.90
N THR A 114 -4.53 18.19 28.69
CA THR A 114 -4.45 19.65 28.68
C THR A 114 -3.28 20.12 27.78
N GLY A 115 -3.33 21.37 27.34
CA GLY A 115 -2.30 22.00 26.53
C GLY A 115 -2.86 22.63 25.25
N THR A 116 -2.09 23.52 24.67
CA THR A 116 -2.42 24.19 23.41
C THR A 116 -2.42 23.19 22.24
N PHE A 117 -3.07 23.56 21.16
CA PHE A 117 -3.06 22.75 19.92
C PHE A 117 -1.64 22.41 19.45
N LEU A 118 -0.71 23.37 19.47
CA LEU A 118 0.65 23.16 19.01
C LEU A 118 1.44 22.21 19.93
N GLU A 119 1.28 22.31 21.25
CA GLU A 119 1.92 21.40 22.22
C GLU A 119 1.42 19.96 22.00
N GLN A 120 0.13 19.78 21.75
CA GLN A 120 -0.44 18.46 21.55
C GLN A 120 -0.10 17.84 20.17
N LEU A 121 0.47 18.59 19.22
CA LEU A 121 1.00 18.00 17.99
C LEU A 121 2.16 17.01 18.27
N SER A 122 2.87 17.16 19.39
CA SER A 122 3.88 16.18 19.82
C SER A 122 3.34 14.76 19.98
N PHE A 123 2.02 14.60 20.19
CA PHE A 123 1.35 13.29 20.19
C PHE A 123 1.64 12.47 18.93
N TRP A 124 1.79 13.14 17.77
CA TRP A 124 2.07 12.49 16.50
C TRP A 124 3.50 11.93 16.39
N THR A 125 4.40 12.29 17.33
CA THR A 125 5.73 11.70 17.44
C THR A 125 5.61 10.36 18.17
N CYS A 126 5.11 9.35 17.46
CA CYS A 126 4.88 8.01 18.00
C CYS A 126 5.22 6.96 16.96
N THR A 127 5.42 5.74 17.40
CA THR A 127 5.77 4.62 16.54
C THR A 127 6.97 4.95 15.63
N ASP A 128 6.90 4.70 14.35
CA ASP A 128 7.97 4.94 13.37
C ASP A 128 8.32 6.43 13.18
N SER A 129 7.40 7.34 13.51
CA SER A 129 7.61 8.78 13.28
C SER A 129 8.79 9.33 14.07
N ALA A 130 9.01 8.84 15.29
CA ALA A 130 10.18 9.24 16.10
C ALA A 130 11.49 8.91 15.36
N HIS A 131 11.61 7.71 14.82
CA HIS A 131 12.78 7.28 14.05
C HIS A 131 13.00 8.11 12.79
N TYR A 132 11.94 8.43 12.05
CA TYR A 132 12.05 9.28 10.85
C TYR A 132 12.51 10.71 11.20
N LEU A 133 12.02 11.29 12.29
CA LEU A 133 12.43 12.61 12.75
C LEU A 133 13.88 12.62 13.22
N ASP A 134 14.32 11.59 13.95
CA ASP A 134 15.69 11.43 14.40
C ASP A 134 16.66 11.27 13.22
N ILE A 135 16.34 10.39 12.26
CA ILE A 135 17.15 10.23 11.04
C ILE A 135 17.19 11.53 10.22
N ALA A 136 16.07 12.28 10.17
CA ALA A 136 16.06 13.59 9.52
C ALA A 136 16.97 14.60 10.22
N ARG A 137 17.07 14.58 11.56
CA ARG A 137 17.92 15.47 12.33
C ARG A 137 19.40 15.09 12.26
N ASP A 138 19.71 13.85 12.63
CA ASP A 138 21.07 13.41 12.93
C ASP A 138 21.60 12.32 11.99
N TRP A 139 20.81 11.89 11.03
CA TRP A 139 21.08 10.75 10.15
C TRP A 139 21.16 9.45 10.97
N TYR A 140 21.78 8.42 10.42
CA TYR A 140 21.98 7.14 11.12
C TYR A 140 23.13 7.16 12.15
N LEU A 141 23.61 8.35 12.56
CA LEU A 141 24.79 8.53 13.41
C LEU A 141 24.46 9.08 14.80
N SER A 142 23.17 9.34 15.10
CA SER A 142 22.76 10.19 16.24
C SER A 142 22.88 9.54 17.60
N HIS A 143 22.70 8.22 17.71
CA HIS A 143 22.66 7.52 18.99
C HIS A 143 23.82 6.52 19.14
N GLY A 144 23.91 5.84 20.25
CA GLY A 144 24.91 4.81 20.50
C GLY A 144 24.88 3.67 19.47
N PRO A 145 25.89 2.80 19.44
CA PRO A 145 26.06 1.82 18.36
C PRO A 145 24.82 0.95 18.09
N MET A 146 24.09 0.51 19.11
CA MET A 146 22.90 -0.32 18.93
C MET A 146 21.73 0.47 18.36
N ASP A 147 21.48 1.71 18.83
CA ASP A 147 20.38 2.54 18.36
C ASP A 147 20.59 2.99 16.91
N ARG A 148 21.82 3.24 16.51
CA ARG A 148 22.18 3.53 15.11
C ARG A 148 21.77 2.39 14.18
N LEU A 149 22.09 1.19 14.59
CA LEU A 149 21.88 0.01 13.77
C LEU A 149 20.39 -0.32 13.63
N VAL A 150 19.62 -0.19 14.72
CA VAL A 150 18.16 -0.36 14.68
C VAL A 150 17.49 0.63 13.74
N GLN A 151 17.95 1.88 13.67
CA GLN A 151 17.42 2.88 12.73
C GLN A 151 17.64 2.51 11.26
N LEU A 152 18.59 1.63 10.93
CA LEU A 152 18.79 1.13 9.57
C LEU A 152 17.58 0.40 8.98
N VAL A 153 16.64 -0.05 9.80
CA VAL A 153 15.37 -0.64 9.33
C VAL A 153 14.47 0.41 8.65
N PHE A 154 14.63 1.69 8.98
CA PHE A 154 13.85 2.80 8.42
C PHE A 154 14.55 3.40 7.20
N LEU A 155 13.90 3.34 6.03
CA LEU A 155 14.48 3.79 4.77
C LEU A 155 14.62 5.32 4.72
N PRO A 156 15.69 5.84 4.07
CA PRO A 156 16.08 7.24 4.14
C PRO A 156 15.24 8.21 3.27
N GLY A 157 14.41 7.71 2.35
CA GLY A 157 13.68 8.55 1.41
C GLY A 157 12.77 9.59 2.08
N TYR A 158 12.02 9.20 3.11
CA TYR A 158 11.17 10.14 3.83
C TYR A 158 11.97 11.10 4.75
N PRO A 159 12.97 10.66 5.54
CA PRO A 159 13.86 11.56 6.27
C PRO A 159 14.55 12.63 5.41
N ILE A 160 15.03 12.27 4.21
CA ILE A 160 15.62 13.23 3.27
C ILE A 160 14.58 14.27 2.84
N ALA A 161 13.36 13.83 2.54
CA ALA A 161 12.28 14.75 2.17
C ALA A 161 11.90 15.69 3.33
N ILE A 162 11.94 15.22 4.59
CA ILE A 162 11.78 16.05 5.78
C ILE A 162 12.89 17.13 5.85
N ARG A 163 14.17 16.75 5.67
CA ARG A 163 15.30 17.71 5.65
C ARG A 163 15.12 18.79 4.59
N LEU A 164 14.65 18.42 3.40
CA LEU A 164 14.35 19.40 2.37
C LEU A 164 13.20 20.34 2.78
N MET A 165 12.16 19.80 3.41
CA MET A 165 11.05 20.62 3.91
C MET A 165 11.47 21.54 5.07
N GLN A 166 12.46 21.13 5.89
CA GLN A 166 13.01 21.94 6.98
C GLN A 166 13.73 23.22 6.49
N LEU A 167 14.09 23.30 5.22
CA LEU A 167 14.57 24.56 4.64
C LEU A 167 13.50 25.66 4.63
N LEU A 168 12.21 25.25 4.65
CA LEU A 168 11.05 26.16 4.67
C LEU A 168 10.43 26.23 6.07
N ILE A 169 10.38 25.10 6.78
CA ILE A 169 9.76 24.96 8.11
C ILE A 169 10.82 24.34 9.04
N PRO A 170 11.55 25.14 9.83
CA PRO A 170 12.71 24.65 10.61
C PRO A 170 12.38 23.53 11.62
N HIS A 171 11.16 23.51 12.19
CA HIS A 171 10.79 22.51 13.19
C HIS A 171 10.50 21.16 12.54
N PRO A 172 11.23 20.05 12.88
CA PRO A 172 11.17 18.78 12.16
C PRO A 172 9.77 18.14 12.14
N LEU A 173 9.04 18.17 13.28
CA LEU A 173 7.68 17.63 13.35
C LEU A 173 6.72 18.38 12.41
N TYR A 174 6.76 19.70 12.42
CA TYR A 174 5.87 20.51 11.57
C TYR A 174 6.23 20.37 10.09
N ALA A 175 7.52 20.28 9.77
CA ALA A 175 8.01 19.98 8.42
C ALA A 175 7.49 18.64 7.94
N ALA A 176 7.60 17.59 8.75
CA ALA A 176 7.15 16.25 8.42
C ALA A 176 5.62 16.15 8.23
N MET A 177 4.83 16.75 9.12
CA MET A 177 3.36 16.77 9.00
C MET A 177 2.88 17.56 7.77
N THR A 178 3.52 18.71 7.49
CA THR A 178 3.23 19.51 6.29
C THR A 178 3.60 18.73 5.03
N LEU A 179 4.77 18.11 4.99
CA LEU A 179 5.21 17.26 3.89
C LEU A 179 4.20 16.13 3.63
N SER A 180 3.79 15.40 4.67
CA SER A 180 2.81 14.32 4.56
C SER A 180 1.48 14.83 4.00
N SER A 181 0.97 15.96 4.48
CA SER A 181 -0.28 16.55 4.01
C SER A 181 -0.20 17.00 2.54
N LEU A 182 0.90 17.66 2.15
CA LEU A 182 1.14 18.06 0.75
C LEU A 182 1.29 16.85 -0.17
N CYS A 183 2.02 15.81 0.27
CA CYS A 183 2.16 14.57 -0.49
C CYS A 183 0.82 13.85 -0.67
N PHE A 184 -0.01 13.78 0.37
CA PHE A 184 -1.34 13.19 0.28
C PHE A 184 -2.25 13.93 -0.70
N ALA A 185 -2.30 15.26 -0.60
CA ALA A 185 -3.09 16.09 -1.51
C ALA A 185 -2.60 15.96 -2.96
N GLY A 186 -1.27 15.98 -3.18
CA GLY A 186 -0.66 15.73 -4.48
C GLY A 186 -0.95 14.33 -5.01
N ALA A 187 -0.86 13.30 -4.15
CA ALA A 187 -1.19 11.92 -4.50
C ALA A 187 -2.64 11.79 -4.97
N GLY A 188 -3.59 12.41 -4.27
CA GLY A 188 -5.00 12.38 -4.66
C GLY A 188 -5.25 13.02 -6.04
N CYS A 189 -4.56 14.11 -6.36
CA CYS A 189 -4.62 14.73 -7.69
C CYS A 189 -4.05 13.82 -8.80
N VAL A 190 -2.91 13.19 -8.54
CA VAL A 190 -2.29 12.25 -9.48
C VAL A 190 -3.16 11.00 -9.65
N LEU A 191 -3.68 10.46 -8.55
CA LEU A 191 -4.58 9.29 -8.54
C LEU A 191 -5.88 9.58 -9.29
N TYR A 192 -6.48 10.74 -9.09
CA TYR A 192 -7.66 11.14 -9.87
C TYR A 192 -7.36 11.08 -11.36
N ARG A 193 -6.25 11.65 -11.84
CA ARG A 193 -5.83 11.59 -13.24
C ARG A 193 -5.50 10.16 -13.70
N LEU A 194 -4.87 9.35 -12.85
CA LEU A 194 -4.55 7.96 -13.15
C LEU A 194 -5.84 7.13 -13.33
N PHE A 195 -6.82 7.31 -12.43
CA PHE A 195 -8.10 6.59 -12.50
C PHE A 195 -8.93 7.05 -13.70
N ARG A 196 -8.87 8.34 -14.06
CA ARG A 196 -9.50 8.88 -15.26
C ARG A 196 -8.99 8.28 -16.58
N LEU A 197 -7.86 7.59 -16.57
CA LEU A 197 -7.39 6.87 -17.75
C LEU A 197 -8.23 5.61 -18.06
N ASP A 198 -8.92 5.07 -17.06
CA ASP A 198 -9.67 3.82 -17.19
C ASP A 198 -11.14 3.97 -16.77
N PHE A 199 -11.51 5.02 -16.02
CA PHE A 199 -12.82 5.14 -15.37
C PHE A 199 -13.43 6.55 -15.55
N PRO A 200 -14.77 6.66 -15.51
CA PRO A 200 -15.45 7.94 -15.57
C PRO A 200 -15.16 8.80 -14.32
N HIS A 201 -15.42 10.09 -14.45
CA HIS A 201 -15.19 11.10 -13.41
C HIS A 201 -15.79 10.72 -12.04
N ARG A 202 -17.04 10.22 -12.04
CA ARG A 202 -17.74 9.82 -10.82
C ARG A 202 -17.02 8.70 -10.06
N ASP A 203 -16.52 7.69 -10.77
CA ASP A 203 -15.82 6.57 -10.15
C ASP A 203 -14.45 7.00 -9.63
N ALA A 204 -13.75 7.86 -10.37
CA ALA A 204 -12.47 8.42 -9.92
C ALA A 204 -12.63 9.22 -8.63
N LEU A 205 -13.65 10.10 -8.53
CA LEU A 205 -13.92 10.84 -7.30
C LEU A 205 -14.36 9.94 -6.15
N ARG A 206 -15.17 8.91 -6.44
CA ARG A 206 -15.57 7.92 -5.45
C ARG A 206 -14.34 7.20 -4.86
N ALA A 207 -13.36 6.84 -5.71
CA ALA A 207 -12.12 6.23 -5.25
C ALA A 207 -11.31 7.16 -4.34
N ILE A 208 -11.22 8.45 -4.68
CA ILE A 208 -10.55 9.44 -3.82
C ILE A 208 -11.31 9.62 -2.49
N ARG A 209 -12.63 9.65 -2.52
CA ARG A 209 -13.44 9.70 -1.29
C ARG A 209 -13.14 8.48 -0.39
N TYR A 210 -13.14 7.27 -0.96
CA TYR A 210 -12.79 6.07 -0.18
C TYR A 210 -11.35 6.13 0.37
N LEU A 211 -10.39 6.64 -0.40
CA LEU A 211 -9.02 6.84 0.10
C LEU A 211 -8.98 7.69 1.38
N CYS A 212 -9.88 8.70 1.49
CA CYS A 212 -9.95 9.59 2.65
C CYS A 212 -10.62 8.95 3.88
N ILE A 213 -11.50 7.95 3.68
CA ILE A 213 -12.34 7.40 4.75
C ILE A 213 -12.04 5.93 5.08
N LEU A 214 -11.07 5.30 4.41
CA LEU A 214 -10.63 3.95 4.76
C LEU A 214 -10.05 3.92 6.18
N PRO A 215 -10.26 2.86 6.97
CA PRO A 215 -9.64 2.71 8.28
C PRO A 215 -8.11 2.83 8.20
N GLY A 216 -7.54 3.74 8.96
CA GLY A 216 -6.11 4.06 8.88
C GLY A 216 -5.76 5.23 7.93
N ALA A 217 -6.73 5.89 7.27
CA ALA A 217 -6.46 7.08 6.45
C ALA A 217 -5.80 8.23 7.25
N PHE A 218 -5.94 8.26 8.57
CA PHE A 218 -5.26 9.22 9.42
C PHE A 218 -3.72 9.10 9.40
N PHE A 219 -3.16 7.96 9.00
CA PHE A 219 -1.72 7.85 8.78
C PHE A 219 -1.20 8.77 7.67
N PHE A 220 -2.05 9.21 6.76
CA PHE A 220 -1.67 10.20 5.76
C PHE A 220 -1.45 11.61 6.34
N ALA A 221 -1.96 11.90 7.53
CA ALA A 221 -1.67 13.13 8.27
C ALA A 221 -0.46 12.99 9.21
N ALA A 222 -0.06 11.76 9.53
CA ALA A 222 1.04 11.49 10.44
C ALA A 222 2.41 11.83 9.81
N PRO A 223 3.44 12.14 10.62
CA PRO A 223 4.82 12.34 10.16
C PRO A 223 5.46 10.99 9.80
N MET A 224 4.88 10.30 8.82
CA MET A 224 5.24 8.95 8.36
C MET A 224 5.33 8.88 6.85
N SER A 225 5.96 7.83 6.34
CA SER A 225 6.32 7.69 4.92
C SER A 225 5.15 7.37 3.96
N GLU A 226 3.95 7.06 4.48
CA GLU A 226 2.79 6.57 3.72
C GLU A 226 2.33 7.54 2.62
N SER A 227 2.23 8.83 2.93
CA SER A 227 1.78 9.87 1.99
C SER A 227 2.76 10.09 0.85
N LEU A 228 4.06 10.15 1.17
CA LEU A 228 5.12 10.27 0.16
C LEU A 228 5.16 9.03 -0.72
N PHE A 229 5.10 7.84 -0.12
CA PHE A 229 5.07 6.58 -0.83
C PHE A 229 3.87 6.49 -1.79
N LEU A 230 2.68 6.87 -1.34
CA LEU A 230 1.47 6.91 -2.16
C LEU A 230 1.63 7.83 -3.38
N LEU A 231 2.18 9.05 -3.17
CA LEU A 231 2.45 10.01 -4.24
C LEU A 231 3.43 9.44 -5.28
N LEU A 232 4.51 8.83 -4.80
CA LEU A 232 5.55 8.26 -5.67
C LEU A 232 5.03 7.07 -6.48
N CYS A 233 4.26 6.16 -5.86
CA CYS A 233 3.63 5.03 -6.54
C CYS A 233 2.61 5.49 -7.59
N ALA A 234 1.74 6.43 -7.23
CA ALA A 234 0.76 7.01 -8.15
C ALA A 234 1.45 7.73 -9.31
N GLY A 235 2.46 8.55 -9.02
CA GLY A 235 3.26 9.27 -10.01
C GLY A 235 4.01 8.33 -10.95
N CYS A 236 4.61 7.26 -10.42
CA CYS A 236 5.28 6.23 -11.21
C CYS A 236 4.31 5.66 -12.25
N LEU A 237 3.19 5.10 -11.83
CA LEU A 237 2.26 4.43 -12.75
C LEU A 237 1.55 5.43 -13.68
N TYR A 238 1.26 6.64 -13.23
CA TYR A 238 0.71 7.68 -14.11
C TYR A 238 1.69 8.07 -15.22
N CYS A 239 2.98 8.30 -14.89
CA CYS A 239 4.01 8.64 -15.87
C CYS A 239 4.26 7.49 -16.86
N ILE A 240 4.35 6.24 -16.38
CA ILE A 240 4.46 5.05 -17.24
C ILE A 240 3.28 4.98 -18.23
N ARG A 241 2.05 5.14 -17.73
CA ARG A 241 0.83 5.12 -18.54
C ARG A 241 0.75 6.28 -19.55
N LYS A 242 1.44 7.39 -19.28
CA LYS A 242 1.63 8.53 -20.19
C LYS A 242 2.89 8.43 -21.04
N ASN A 243 3.49 7.22 -21.12
CA ASN A 243 4.72 6.94 -21.90
C ASN A 243 5.96 7.75 -21.46
N ARG A 244 5.96 8.26 -20.21
CA ARG A 244 7.10 8.99 -19.60
C ARG A 244 7.93 8.03 -18.73
N TRP A 245 8.57 7.05 -19.38
CA TRP A 245 9.22 5.92 -18.70
C TRP A 245 10.33 6.33 -17.74
N ALA A 246 11.24 7.22 -18.15
CA ALA A 246 12.35 7.64 -17.29
C ALA A 246 11.86 8.30 -16.00
N LEU A 247 10.92 9.24 -16.09
CA LEU A 247 10.35 9.90 -14.93
C LEU A 247 9.55 8.92 -14.06
N GLY A 248 8.74 8.03 -14.69
CA GLY A 248 7.98 7.04 -13.94
C GLY A 248 8.88 6.08 -13.16
N CYS A 249 9.94 5.56 -13.79
CA CYS A 249 10.87 4.65 -13.11
C CYS A 249 11.75 5.38 -12.07
N LEU A 250 12.08 6.66 -12.26
CA LEU A 250 12.77 7.47 -11.25
C LEU A 250 11.89 7.64 -9.99
N LEU A 251 10.60 7.97 -10.17
CA LEU A 251 9.64 8.02 -9.06
C LEU A 251 9.47 6.66 -8.38
N GLY A 252 9.45 5.57 -9.16
CA GLY A 252 9.44 4.20 -8.63
C GLY A 252 10.69 3.85 -7.84
N GLY A 253 11.87 4.30 -8.29
CA GLY A 253 13.13 4.17 -7.57
C GLY A 253 13.12 4.92 -6.24
N TYR A 254 12.60 6.15 -6.24
CA TYR A 254 12.46 6.89 -4.99
C TYR A 254 11.41 6.27 -4.05
N ALA A 255 10.34 5.65 -4.60
CA ALA A 255 9.40 4.85 -3.79
C ALA A 255 10.10 3.66 -3.13
N ALA A 256 10.98 2.95 -3.85
CA ALA A 256 11.78 1.83 -3.33
C ALA A 256 12.85 2.29 -2.31
N PHE A 257 13.31 3.53 -2.42
CA PHE A 257 14.20 4.19 -1.46
C PHE A 257 13.46 4.75 -0.23
N THR A 258 12.12 4.87 -0.32
CA THR A 258 11.24 5.34 0.78
C THR A 258 10.65 4.20 1.59
N ARG A 259 10.28 3.10 0.94
CA ARG A 259 9.74 1.87 1.57
C ARG A 259 10.18 0.66 0.75
N SER A 260 10.56 -0.43 1.41
CA SER A 260 10.98 -1.69 0.76
C SER A 260 9.96 -2.21 -0.26
N LEU A 261 8.67 -2.04 0.02
CA LEU A 261 7.57 -2.41 -0.88
C LEU A 261 7.53 -1.59 -2.19
N GLY A 262 8.28 -0.50 -2.29
CA GLY A 262 8.43 0.26 -3.53
C GLY A 262 9.10 -0.54 -4.65
N ALA A 263 9.97 -1.49 -4.33
CA ALA A 263 10.57 -2.40 -5.31
C ALA A 263 9.51 -3.27 -6.03
N VAL A 264 8.39 -3.55 -5.38
CA VAL A 264 7.29 -4.34 -5.96
C VAL A 264 6.58 -3.61 -7.11
N LEU A 265 6.82 -2.30 -7.29
CA LEU A 265 6.39 -1.55 -8.48
C LEU A 265 6.96 -2.09 -9.79
N LEU A 266 8.05 -2.87 -9.75
CA LEU A 266 8.52 -3.59 -10.94
C LEU A 266 7.42 -4.45 -11.56
N VAL A 267 6.56 -5.07 -10.75
CA VAL A 267 5.49 -5.95 -11.25
C VAL A 267 4.50 -5.19 -12.15
N PRO A 268 3.81 -4.13 -11.68
CA PRO A 268 2.90 -3.40 -12.54
C PRO A 268 3.62 -2.69 -13.70
N VAL A 269 4.84 -2.21 -13.52
CA VAL A 269 5.61 -1.53 -14.58
C VAL A 269 6.00 -2.52 -15.69
N CYS A 270 6.42 -3.74 -15.36
CA CYS A 270 6.65 -4.80 -16.34
C CYS A 270 5.37 -5.18 -17.09
N MET A 271 4.24 -5.26 -16.39
CA MET A 271 2.94 -5.50 -17.02
C MET A 271 2.55 -4.39 -18.01
N GLU A 272 2.82 -3.12 -17.66
CA GLU A 272 2.59 -1.98 -18.56
C GLU A 272 3.58 -1.98 -19.74
N LEU A 273 4.83 -2.42 -19.52
CA LEU A 273 5.80 -2.58 -20.63
C LEU A 273 5.32 -3.59 -21.66
N ILE A 274 4.84 -4.73 -21.18
CA ILE A 274 4.27 -5.78 -22.05
C ILE A 274 3.06 -5.22 -22.79
N ALA A 275 2.17 -4.52 -22.11
CA ALA A 275 0.99 -3.90 -22.72
C ALA A 275 1.37 -2.90 -23.82
N ALA A 276 2.31 -2.00 -23.55
CA ALA A 276 2.79 -1.00 -24.49
C ALA A 276 3.48 -1.64 -25.72
N PHE A 277 4.24 -2.72 -25.50
CA PHE A 277 4.86 -3.47 -26.59
C PHE A 277 3.84 -4.14 -27.50
N ARG A 278 2.75 -4.68 -26.91
CA ARG A 278 1.67 -5.34 -27.66
C ARG A 278 0.81 -4.37 -28.46
N GLN A 279 0.56 -3.16 -27.94
CA GLN A 279 -0.22 -2.13 -28.65
C GLN A 279 0.46 -1.66 -29.93
N ASP A 280 1.79 -1.53 -29.93
CA ASP A 280 2.58 -1.14 -31.08
C ASP A 280 3.92 -1.93 -31.09
N PRO A 281 3.95 -3.13 -31.70
CA PRO A 281 5.14 -3.95 -31.71
C PRO A 281 6.34 -3.32 -32.47
N ILE A 282 6.08 -2.48 -33.49
CA ILE A 282 7.11 -1.87 -34.31
C ILE A 282 7.83 -0.76 -33.51
N ALA A 283 7.07 0.19 -33.00
CA ALA A 283 7.63 1.23 -32.12
C ALA A 283 8.12 0.61 -30.79
N GLY A 284 7.44 -0.44 -30.32
CA GLY A 284 7.82 -1.20 -29.13
C GLY A 284 9.24 -1.76 -29.25
N LYS A 285 9.59 -2.44 -30.35
CA LYS A 285 10.95 -2.97 -30.58
C LYS A 285 12.04 -1.86 -30.54
N LYS A 286 11.76 -0.72 -31.14
CA LYS A 286 12.70 0.42 -31.17
C LYS A 286 12.93 1.04 -29.79
N THR A 287 11.88 1.09 -28.96
CA THR A 287 11.92 1.75 -27.64
C THR A 287 12.24 0.79 -26.49
N LEU A 288 12.17 -0.52 -26.70
CA LEU A 288 12.36 -1.55 -25.69
C LEU A 288 13.68 -1.43 -24.90
N PRO A 289 14.86 -1.30 -25.55
CA PRO A 289 16.13 -1.20 -24.83
C PRO A 289 16.15 0.00 -23.87
N ARG A 290 15.65 1.15 -24.32
CA ARG A 290 15.55 2.36 -23.50
C ARG A 290 14.58 2.17 -22.32
N ARG A 291 13.43 1.54 -22.56
CA ARG A 291 12.44 1.26 -21.50
C ARG A 291 12.98 0.27 -20.47
N LEU A 292 13.68 -0.79 -20.93
CA LEU A 292 14.35 -1.75 -20.05
C LEU A 292 15.44 -1.08 -19.20
N ALA A 293 16.24 -0.20 -19.79
CA ALA A 293 17.21 0.59 -19.02
C ALA A 293 16.54 1.47 -17.95
N CYS A 294 15.38 2.07 -18.27
CA CYS A 294 14.62 2.83 -17.27
C CYS A 294 14.16 1.97 -16.11
N LEU A 295 13.76 0.71 -16.35
CA LEU A 295 13.29 -0.19 -15.28
C LEU A 295 14.34 -0.41 -14.20
N LEU A 296 15.64 -0.34 -14.55
CA LEU A 296 16.74 -0.48 -13.59
C LEU A 296 16.75 0.63 -12.52
N LEU A 297 16.11 1.77 -12.77
CA LEU A 297 15.98 2.85 -11.78
C LEU A 297 15.15 2.43 -10.56
N ILE A 298 14.20 1.49 -10.69
CA ILE A 298 13.38 1.03 -9.57
C ILE A 298 14.22 0.24 -8.56
N PRO A 299 14.93 -0.85 -8.94
CA PRO A 299 15.79 -1.56 -8.00
C PRO A 299 17.02 -0.73 -7.58
N ALA A 300 17.44 0.27 -8.36
CA ALA A 300 18.51 1.18 -7.97
C ALA A 300 18.17 1.97 -6.68
N GLY A 301 16.90 2.27 -6.44
CA GLY A 301 16.46 2.86 -5.17
C GLY A 301 16.73 1.95 -3.97
N SER A 302 16.40 0.66 -4.07
CA SER A 302 16.76 -0.32 -3.04
C SER A 302 18.28 -0.51 -2.95
N GLY A 303 19.01 -0.50 -4.07
CA GLY A 303 20.47 -0.57 -4.11
C GLY A 303 21.13 0.60 -3.38
N ALA A 304 20.62 1.82 -3.57
CA ALA A 304 21.09 2.99 -2.82
C ALA A 304 20.88 2.85 -1.30
N TYR A 305 19.75 2.27 -0.89
CA TYR A 305 19.53 1.96 0.52
C TYR A 305 20.49 0.88 1.04
N CYS A 306 20.74 -0.19 0.30
CA CYS A 306 21.76 -1.19 0.65
C CYS A 306 23.16 -0.58 0.75
N LEU A 307 23.50 0.38 -0.12
CA LEU A 307 24.77 1.10 -0.05
C LEU A 307 24.89 1.90 1.25
N ILE A 308 23.82 2.57 1.69
CA ILE A 308 23.80 3.28 2.97
C ILE A 308 23.97 2.31 4.14
N ASN A 309 23.28 1.15 4.13
CA ASN A 309 23.50 0.11 5.13
C ASN A 309 24.97 -0.30 5.18
N TYR A 310 25.58 -0.57 4.03
CA TYR A 310 27.00 -0.92 3.95
C TYR A 310 27.91 0.18 4.51
N GLN A 311 27.65 1.43 4.19
CA GLN A 311 28.45 2.57 4.68
C GLN A 311 28.36 2.75 6.21
N VAL A 312 27.19 2.45 6.79
CA VAL A 312 26.96 2.64 8.24
C VAL A 312 27.41 1.44 9.05
N SER A 313 27.17 0.22 8.57
CA SER A 313 27.35 -1.02 9.34
C SER A 313 28.43 -1.96 8.78
N GLY A 314 28.86 -1.77 7.54
CA GLY A 314 29.74 -2.71 6.83
C GLY A 314 29.00 -3.87 6.15
N ASP A 315 27.66 -4.00 6.36
CA ASP A 315 26.81 -5.02 5.73
C ASP A 315 25.65 -4.36 4.95
N PRO A 316 25.54 -4.62 3.64
CA PRO A 316 24.44 -4.04 2.84
C PRO A 316 23.06 -4.53 3.23
N PHE A 317 22.94 -5.64 3.96
CA PHE A 317 21.71 -6.29 4.38
C PHE A 317 21.47 -6.23 5.89
N GLN A 318 22.23 -5.42 6.62
CA GLN A 318 22.11 -5.28 8.09
C GLN A 318 20.67 -5.02 8.55
N PHE A 319 19.91 -4.23 7.79
CA PHE A 319 18.50 -3.97 8.10
C PHE A 319 17.64 -5.24 8.18
N MET A 320 17.97 -6.31 7.40
CA MET A 320 17.24 -7.58 7.45
C MET A 320 17.51 -8.31 8.76
N LEU A 321 18.76 -8.28 9.23
CA LEU A 321 19.14 -8.87 10.51
C LEU A 321 18.38 -8.18 11.64
N TYR A 322 18.40 -6.84 11.70
CA TYR A 322 17.71 -6.08 12.73
C TYR A 322 16.19 -6.19 12.66
N GLN A 323 15.62 -6.28 11.45
CA GLN A 323 14.21 -6.55 11.28
C GLN A 323 13.81 -7.88 11.93
N ASN A 324 14.66 -8.90 11.80
CA ASN A 324 14.43 -10.20 12.45
C ASN A 324 14.64 -10.12 13.98
N GLU A 325 15.75 -9.54 14.44
CA GLU A 325 16.12 -9.54 15.86
C GLU A 325 15.18 -8.68 16.73
N HIS A 326 14.74 -7.51 16.22
CA HIS A 326 13.97 -6.56 17.00
C HIS A 326 12.47 -6.60 16.74
N TRP A 327 12.03 -7.06 15.55
CA TRP A 327 10.61 -7.15 15.18
C TRP A 327 10.13 -8.57 14.88
N ASN A 328 11.00 -9.58 14.98
CA ASN A 328 10.71 -10.98 14.59
C ASN A 328 10.14 -11.07 13.15
N GLN A 329 10.55 -10.14 12.27
CA GLN A 329 10.01 -10.04 10.93
C GLN A 329 10.97 -10.63 9.91
N GLN A 330 10.48 -11.65 9.20
CA GLN A 330 11.07 -12.24 8.01
C GLN A 330 9.98 -12.45 6.97
N LEU A 331 10.39 -12.73 5.73
CA LEU A 331 9.43 -13.12 4.71
C LEU A 331 8.91 -14.52 5.02
N GLY A 332 7.61 -14.64 5.16
CA GLY A 332 6.89 -15.89 5.40
C GLY A 332 5.69 -16.03 4.47
N TYR A 333 4.70 -16.74 4.90
CA TYR A 333 3.47 -16.98 4.15
C TYR A 333 2.32 -16.11 4.70
N PHE A 334 1.62 -15.38 3.82
CA PHE A 334 0.48 -14.54 4.22
C PHE A 334 -0.64 -15.32 4.92
N PHE A 335 -0.81 -16.60 4.60
CA PHE A 335 -1.77 -17.46 5.28
C PHE A 335 -1.30 -17.87 6.69
N ASN A 336 0.01 -17.92 6.96
CA ASN A 336 0.52 -18.04 8.32
C ASN A 336 0.15 -16.81 9.15
N THR A 337 0.26 -15.62 8.55
CA THR A 337 -0.15 -14.38 9.19
C THR A 337 -1.63 -14.40 9.57
N ALA A 338 -2.51 -14.84 8.66
CA ALA A 338 -3.93 -15.03 8.96
C ALA A 338 -4.14 -16.02 10.12
N ALA A 339 -3.34 -17.10 10.19
CA ALA A 339 -3.43 -18.10 11.22
C ALA A 339 -3.10 -17.57 12.62
N TYR A 340 -1.89 -17.03 12.81
CA TYR A 340 -1.49 -16.57 14.15
C TYR A 340 -2.28 -15.33 14.59
N GLN A 341 -2.60 -14.42 13.69
CA GLN A 341 -3.43 -13.26 14.03
C GLN A 341 -4.84 -13.67 14.50
N THR A 342 -5.41 -14.71 13.91
CA THR A 342 -6.69 -15.27 14.38
C THR A 342 -6.56 -15.87 15.78
N GLN A 343 -5.49 -16.60 16.07
CA GLN A 343 -5.24 -17.12 17.42
C GLN A 343 -5.09 -16.02 18.46
N TRP A 344 -4.30 -14.99 18.13
CA TRP A 344 -4.12 -13.84 19.00
C TRP A 344 -5.42 -13.02 19.16
N ALA A 345 -6.20 -12.85 18.12
CA ALA A 345 -7.50 -12.18 18.19
C ALA A 345 -8.46 -12.92 19.15
N ILE A 346 -8.55 -14.24 19.05
CA ILE A 346 -9.38 -15.07 19.95
C ILE A 346 -8.88 -14.95 21.40
N HIS A 347 -7.56 -15.05 21.61
CA HIS A 347 -6.96 -14.95 22.95
C HIS A 347 -7.19 -13.56 23.57
N THR A 348 -7.00 -12.50 22.82
CA THR A 348 -7.10 -11.13 23.33
C THR A 348 -8.53 -10.60 23.44
N ALA A 349 -9.48 -11.19 22.72
CA ALA A 349 -10.87 -10.75 22.77
C ALA A 349 -11.46 -10.73 24.21
N ALA A 350 -11.06 -11.68 25.04
CA ALA A 350 -11.50 -11.78 26.44
C ALA A 350 -10.48 -11.20 27.44
N ASN A 351 -9.20 -11.29 27.12
CA ASN A 351 -8.11 -11.02 28.08
C ASN A 351 -7.46 -9.65 27.92
N ASP A 352 -7.48 -9.07 26.69
CA ASP A 352 -6.85 -7.79 26.37
C ASP A 352 -7.61 -7.08 25.23
N PRO A 353 -8.75 -6.43 25.56
CA PRO A 353 -9.57 -5.73 24.56
C PRO A 353 -8.81 -4.66 23.78
N HIS A 354 -7.81 -3.99 24.37
CA HIS A 354 -7.05 -2.96 23.68
C HIS A 354 -6.23 -3.53 22.53
N ASN A 355 -5.56 -4.66 22.73
CA ASN A 355 -4.86 -5.38 21.67
C ASN A 355 -5.82 -6.00 20.64
N PHE A 356 -6.99 -6.46 21.09
CA PHE A 356 -8.01 -6.99 20.18
C PHE A 356 -8.51 -5.91 19.20
N TRP A 357 -9.01 -4.78 19.72
CA TRP A 357 -9.61 -3.71 18.92
C TRP A 357 -8.59 -2.83 18.19
N GLY A 358 -7.40 -2.61 18.78
CA GLY A 358 -6.37 -1.77 18.18
C GLY A 358 -5.47 -2.48 17.18
N LEU A 359 -5.23 -3.79 17.35
CA LEU A 359 -4.22 -4.52 16.60
C LEU A 359 -4.81 -5.70 15.81
N TRP A 360 -5.28 -6.75 16.49
CA TRP A 360 -5.55 -8.03 15.81
C TRP A 360 -6.77 -7.99 14.91
N LEU A 361 -7.88 -7.44 15.37
CA LEU A 361 -9.09 -7.31 14.57
C LEU A 361 -8.90 -6.42 13.34
N PRO A 362 -8.31 -5.21 13.43
CA PRO A 362 -8.02 -4.39 12.26
C PRO A 362 -7.11 -5.07 11.24
N ASN A 363 -6.08 -5.79 11.70
CA ASN A 363 -5.18 -6.54 10.80
C ASN A 363 -5.94 -7.63 10.03
N LEU A 364 -6.81 -8.39 10.69
CA LEU A 364 -7.65 -9.43 10.06
C LEU A 364 -8.64 -8.82 9.08
N LEU A 365 -9.36 -7.76 9.50
CA LEU A 365 -10.35 -7.08 8.65
C LEU A 365 -9.71 -6.55 7.37
N TRP A 366 -8.52 -5.94 7.47
CA TRP A 366 -7.80 -5.45 6.30
C TRP A 366 -7.29 -6.59 5.42
N SER A 367 -6.71 -7.64 5.98
CA SER A 367 -6.16 -8.76 5.22
C SER A 367 -7.25 -9.50 4.44
N PHE A 368 -8.32 -9.91 5.11
CA PHE A 368 -9.43 -10.61 4.46
C PHE A 368 -10.27 -9.69 3.58
N GLY A 369 -10.51 -8.44 4.03
CA GLY A 369 -11.26 -7.44 3.28
C GLY A 369 -10.56 -7.09 1.96
N ALA A 370 -9.24 -6.92 1.96
CA ALA A 370 -8.47 -6.64 0.75
C ALA A 370 -8.53 -7.83 -0.23
N LEU A 371 -8.36 -9.06 0.24
CA LEU A 371 -8.47 -10.26 -0.60
C LEU A 371 -9.88 -10.40 -1.20
N GLY A 372 -10.92 -10.29 -0.36
CA GLY A 372 -12.31 -10.39 -0.83
C GLY A 372 -12.67 -9.30 -1.83
N LEU A 373 -12.28 -8.05 -1.54
CA LEU A 373 -12.49 -6.92 -2.44
C LEU A 373 -11.80 -7.12 -3.78
N MET A 374 -10.53 -7.53 -3.77
CA MET A 374 -9.77 -7.74 -5.00
C MET A 374 -10.27 -8.96 -5.77
N ALA A 375 -10.73 -10.02 -5.11
CA ALA A 375 -11.37 -11.14 -5.78
C ALA A 375 -12.62 -10.72 -6.58
N VAL A 376 -13.40 -9.75 -6.07
CA VAL A 376 -14.56 -9.21 -6.79
C VAL A 376 -14.16 -8.21 -7.87
N ALA A 377 -13.15 -7.37 -7.62
CA ALA A 377 -12.75 -6.28 -8.50
C ALA A 377 -11.82 -6.69 -9.65
N ALA A 378 -11.04 -7.76 -9.50
CA ALA A 378 -10.01 -8.18 -10.47
C ALA A 378 -10.47 -8.24 -11.94
N PRO A 379 -11.68 -8.71 -12.28
CA PRO A 379 -12.17 -8.70 -13.67
C PRO A 379 -12.46 -7.30 -14.22
N ARG A 380 -12.60 -6.29 -13.36
CA ARG A 380 -13.08 -4.95 -13.69
C ARG A 380 -12.00 -3.88 -13.67
N ILE A 381 -10.84 -4.21 -13.10
CA ILE A 381 -9.69 -3.30 -13.00
C ILE A 381 -8.60 -3.72 -13.97
N ARG A 382 -7.62 -2.82 -14.14
CA ARG A 382 -6.48 -3.07 -15.02
C ARG A 382 -5.63 -4.23 -14.48
N PRO A 383 -5.23 -5.22 -15.31
CA PRO A 383 -4.47 -6.39 -14.85
C PRO A 383 -3.18 -6.05 -14.11
N SER A 384 -2.48 -4.97 -14.50
CA SER A 384 -1.27 -4.52 -13.81
C SER A 384 -1.50 -4.18 -12.33
N PHE A 385 -2.67 -3.63 -11.98
CA PHE A 385 -3.03 -3.34 -10.59
C PHE A 385 -3.33 -4.61 -9.79
N THR A 386 -3.96 -5.62 -10.43
CA THR A 386 -4.22 -6.90 -9.77
C THR A 386 -2.94 -7.71 -9.57
N ALA A 387 -2.05 -7.74 -10.57
CA ALA A 387 -0.73 -8.38 -10.45
C ALA A 387 0.09 -7.71 -9.33
N TRP A 388 0.07 -6.37 -9.29
CA TRP A 388 0.73 -5.63 -8.21
C TRP A 388 0.14 -5.95 -6.85
N PHE A 389 -1.20 -6.04 -6.74
CA PHE A 389 -1.87 -6.44 -5.50
C PHE A 389 -1.38 -7.82 -5.02
N MET A 390 -1.35 -8.82 -5.91
CA MET A 390 -0.93 -10.17 -5.53
C MET A 390 0.51 -10.20 -4.98
N ALA A 391 1.45 -9.54 -5.67
CA ALA A 391 2.83 -9.46 -5.24
C ALA A 391 2.99 -8.62 -3.96
N TYR A 392 2.32 -7.47 -3.89
CA TYR A 392 2.35 -6.59 -2.73
C TYR A 392 1.76 -7.27 -1.49
N PHE A 393 0.60 -7.92 -1.64
CA PHE A 393 -0.06 -8.64 -0.56
C PHE A 393 0.79 -9.80 -0.06
N PHE A 394 1.37 -10.59 -0.98
CA PHE A 394 2.23 -11.71 -0.62
C PHE A 394 3.42 -11.26 0.24
N ILE A 395 4.07 -10.15 -0.10
CA ILE A 395 5.24 -9.64 0.62
C ILE A 395 4.83 -8.89 1.89
N ALA A 396 3.88 -7.95 1.79
CA ALA A 396 3.51 -7.07 2.90
C ALA A 396 2.79 -7.83 4.02
N ILE A 397 1.86 -8.72 3.65
CA ILE A 397 1.08 -9.50 4.62
C ILE A 397 1.80 -10.82 4.97
N GLY A 398 2.74 -11.24 4.14
CA GLY A 398 3.55 -12.44 4.38
C GLY A 398 4.65 -12.30 5.43
N ALA A 399 4.79 -11.15 6.09
CA ALA A 399 5.74 -10.99 7.19
C ALA A 399 5.41 -11.94 8.36
N THR A 400 6.44 -12.59 8.92
CA THR A 400 6.25 -13.58 10.01
C THR A 400 5.61 -12.99 11.27
N TRP A 401 5.81 -11.70 11.53
CA TRP A 401 5.18 -10.96 12.62
C TRP A 401 4.71 -9.57 12.12
N LEU A 402 3.45 -9.49 11.70
CA LEU A 402 2.86 -8.28 11.12
C LEU A 402 1.96 -7.58 12.14
N LEU A 403 2.28 -6.33 12.46
CA LEU A 403 1.54 -5.51 13.42
C LEU A 403 0.73 -4.38 12.76
N SER A 404 0.94 -4.08 11.47
CA SER A 404 0.42 -2.88 10.83
C SER A 404 -0.16 -3.10 9.43
N ALA A 405 -0.95 -4.18 9.23
CA ALA A 405 -1.64 -4.42 7.96
C ALA A 405 -2.46 -3.20 7.48
N PRO A 406 -3.19 -2.46 8.35
CA PRO A 406 -3.91 -1.26 7.94
C PRO A 406 -3.02 -0.21 7.28
N ARG A 407 -1.83 0.06 7.81
CA ARG A 407 -0.87 1.04 7.26
C ARG A 407 -0.35 0.64 5.88
N TYR A 408 0.01 -0.64 5.71
CA TYR A 408 0.49 -1.12 4.42
C TYR A 408 -0.61 -1.07 3.36
N LEU A 409 -1.82 -1.48 3.71
CA LEU A 409 -2.91 -1.62 2.75
C LEU A 409 -3.64 -0.31 2.46
N VAL A 410 -3.73 0.65 3.40
CA VAL A 410 -4.32 1.97 3.13
C VAL A 410 -3.51 2.77 2.11
N ALA A 411 -2.18 2.64 2.13
CA ALA A 411 -1.29 3.27 1.14
C ALA A 411 -1.30 2.56 -0.23
N PHE A 412 -2.00 1.44 -0.36
CA PHE A 412 -2.11 0.68 -1.60
C PHE A 412 -3.34 1.13 -2.41
N PHE A 413 -3.20 2.14 -3.24
CA PHE A 413 -4.30 2.82 -3.94
C PHE A 413 -5.19 1.95 -4.87
N PRO A 414 -4.81 0.77 -5.36
CA PRO A 414 -5.76 -0.11 -6.05
C PRO A 414 -6.95 -0.54 -5.20
N LEU A 415 -6.86 -0.55 -3.86
CA LEU A 415 -7.98 -0.92 -2.97
C LEU A 415 -9.12 0.11 -2.97
N PRO A 416 -8.91 1.42 -2.72
CA PRO A 416 -9.98 2.40 -2.83
C PRO A 416 -10.57 2.49 -4.24
N MET A 417 -9.77 2.25 -5.29
CA MET A 417 -10.27 2.13 -6.66
C MET A 417 -11.18 0.90 -6.83
N ALA A 418 -10.74 -0.27 -6.35
CA ALA A 418 -11.55 -1.49 -6.38
C ALA A 418 -12.88 -1.31 -5.64
N LEU A 419 -12.84 -0.68 -4.47
CA LEU A 419 -14.04 -0.39 -3.68
C LEU A 419 -15.00 0.52 -4.45
N ALA A 420 -14.49 1.59 -5.08
CA ALA A 420 -15.31 2.51 -5.88
C ALA A 420 -16.03 1.82 -7.05
N ILE A 421 -15.37 0.84 -7.67
CA ILE A 421 -15.96 0.08 -8.79
C ILE A 421 -16.99 -0.93 -8.30
N CYS A 422 -16.75 -1.55 -7.15
CA CYS A 422 -17.69 -2.52 -6.55
C CYS A 422 -18.94 -1.83 -5.97
N THR A 423 -18.85 -0.54 -5.63
CA THR A 423 -19.94 0.23 -5.00
C THR A 423 -20.63 1.20 -5.95
N ARG A 424 -20.76 0.87 -7.24
CA ARG A 424 -21.48 1.74 -8.20
C ARG A 424 -22.97 1.88 -7.92
N ASN A 425 -23.56 0.90 -7.25
CA ASN A 425 -24.95 0.99 -6.76
C ASN A 425 -25.01 1.95 -5.56
N GLN A 426 -25.93 2.91 -5.59
CA GLN A 426 -26.04 3.96 -4.56
C GLN A 426 -26.27 3.41 -3.15
N LYS A 427 -27.10 2.34 -3.01
CA LYS A 427 -27.36 1.73 -1.69
C LYS A 427 -26.08 1.05 -1.14
N ILE A 428 -25.36 0.34 -2.01
CA ILE A 428 -24.10 -0.31 -1.64
C ILE A 428 -23.03 0.75 -1.32
N ASP A 429 -22.99 1.84 -2.09
CA ASP A 429 -22.07 2.95 -1.88
C ASP A 429 -22.32 3.64 -0.53
N LEU A 430 -23.58 3.89 -0.19
CA LEU A 430 -23.94 4.46 1.11
C LEU A 430 -23.55 3.52 2.26
N ALA A 431 -23.91 2.24 2.17
CA ALA A 431 -23.58 1.25 3.19
C ALA A 431 -22.07 1.10 3.39
N ALA A 432 -21.30 1.01 2.29
CA ALA A 432 -19.84 0.93 2.34
C ALA A 432 -19.21 2.21 2.90
N THR A 433 -19.76 3.38 2.55
CA THR A 433 -19.29 4.67 3.08
C THR A 433 -19.50 4.76 4.59
N LEU A 434 -20.69 4.40 5.07
CA LEU A 434 -21.01 4.39 6.51
C LEU A 434 -20.12 3.38 7.26
N LEU A 435 -19.95 2.18 6.72
CA LEU A 435 -19.06 1.18 7.31
C LEU A 435 -17.63 1.67 7.40
N CYS A 436 -17.07 2.23 6.32
CA CYS A 436 -15.72 2.79 6.32
C CYS A 436 -15.57 3.91 7.34
N LEU A 437 -16.57 4.82 7.46
CA LEU A 437 -16.52 5.90 8.44
C LEU A 437 -16.57 5.37 9.88
N ILE A 438 -17.44 4.43 10.18
CA ILE A 438 -17.55 3.81 11.53
C ILE A 438 -16.22 3.14 11.90
N LEU A 439 -15.67 2.32 11.00
CA LEU A 439 -14.40 1.63 11.24
C LEU A 439 -13.23 2.61 11.34
N SER A 440 -13.23 3.68 10.51
CA SER A 440 -12.19 4.71 10.56
C SER A 440 -12.22 5.52 11.85
N CYS A 441 -13.42 5.92 12.30
CA CYS A 441 -13.58 6.62 13.57
C CYS A 441 -13.18 5.73 14.77
N GLY A 442 -13.58 4.45 14.77
CA GLY A 442 -13.19 3.51 15.82
C GLY A 442 -11.69 3.27 15.86
N TYR A 443 -11.05 3.13 14.68
CA TYR A 443 -9.61 2.93 14.59
C TYR A 443 -8.81 4.19 14.95
N LEU A 444 -9.30 5.39 14.58
CA LEU A 444 -8.75 6.67 15.02
C LEU A 444 -8.86 6.83 16.55
N TYR A 445 -10.01 6.46 17.14
CA TYR A 445 -10.18 6.47 18.58
C TYR A 445 -9.17 5.54 19.26
N ALA A 446 -9.02 4.30 18.78
CA ALA A 446 -8.03 3.36 19.28
C ALA A 446 -6.59 3.92 19.21
N PHE A 447 -6.26 4.62 18.10
CA PHE A 447 -4.98 5.31 17.95
C PHE A 447 -4.78 6.41 19.00
N VAL A 448 -5.77 7.26 19.21
CA VAL A 448 -5.72 8.34 20.20
C VAL A 448 -5.60 7.79 21.61
N MET A 449 -6.28 6.69 21.92
CA MET A 449 -6.23 6.00 23.21
C MET A 449 -5.00 5.09 23.39
N ARG A 450 -4.09 5.04 22.41
CA ARG A 450 -2.88 4.19 22.45
C ARG A 450 -3.18 2.69 22.56
N TRP A 451 -4.22 2.20 21.91
CA TRP A 451 -4.62 0.77 21.89
C TRP A 451 -3.80 -0.06 20.90
N GLN A 452 -2.46 0.02 20.96
CA GLN A 452 -1.56 -0.78 20.12
C GLN A 452 -1.82 -0.61 18.60
N VAL A 453 -2.15 0.57 18.17
CA VAL A 453 -2.22 0.94 16.76
C VAL A 453 -0.84 1.31 16.26
N TRP A 454 -0.31 0.50 15.33
CA TRP A 454 1.06 0.61 14.81
C TRP A 454 1.10 1.06 13.35
#